data_670fd30b1959e5b4eac179039fad5b11
#
_entry.id   670fd30b1959e5b4eac179039fad5b11
#
_cell.length_a   1.000
_cell.length_b   1.000
_cell.length_c   1.000
_cell.angle_alpha   90.00
_cell.angle_beta   90.00
_cell.angle_gamma   90.00
#
_symmetry.space_group_name_H-M   'P 1'
#
loop_
_entity.id
_entity.type
_entity.pdbx_description
1 polymer ?
#
loop_
_entity_poly.entity_id
_entity_poly.type
_entity_poly.pdbx_seq_one_letter_code
_entity_poly.pdbx_strand_id
1 'polypeptide(L)'
;MIPKVHEIEMEDKMAEMYNHHTVEKKWQKIWDDEKAFKTENDYTKPKFYALVEFPYPSGQGLHVGHPRPYTALDIVARKRRMQGYNVLYPMGWDAFGLPTENYAIKNKVHPKEVTKKNVARFKNNRVNEAAL
;
A
#
# COMPACT_ATOMS: atom_id res chain seq x y z
N MET A 1 44.13 19.48 43.15
CA MET A 1 42.85 20.17 42.92
C MET A 1 42.37 19.74 41.55
N ILE A 2 41.47 18.78 41.51
CA ILE A 2 40.96 18.18 40.26
C ILE A 2 39.79 19.09 39.78
N PRO A 3 39.80 19.57 38.57
CA PRO A 3 38.69 20.37 38.09
C PRO A 3 37.41 19.51 37.99
N LYS A 4 36.31 20.03 38.53
CA LYS A 4 34.99 19.44 38.37
C LYS A 4 34.67 19.32 36.87
N VAL A 5 34.48 18.11 36.43
CA VAL A 5 33.90 17.81 35.13
C VAL A 5 32.51 18.41 35.15
N HIS A 6 32.27 19.40 34.31
CA HIS A 6 30.92 19.86 34.01
C HIS A 6 30.19 18.63 33.47
N GLU A 7 29.19 18.17 34.21
CA GLU A 7 28.14 17.33 33.68
C GLU A 7 27.54 18.12 32.53
N ILE A 8 27.96 17.72 31.33
CA ILE A 8 27.22 18.07 30.14
C ILE A 8 25.88 17.35 30.31
N GLU A 9 24.84 18.07 30.70
CA GLU A 9 23.48 17.65 30.50
C GLU A 9 23.33 17.42 29.00
N MET A 10 23.64 16.20 28.56
CA MET A 10 23.09 15.69 27.33
C MET A 10 21.58 15.59 27.59
N GLU A 11 20.86 16.65 27.28
CA GLU A 11 19.46 16.50 26.93
C GLU A 11 19.43 15.40 25.86
N ASP A 12 19.14 14.24 26.33
CA ASP A 12 18.77 13.10 25.50
C ASP A 12 17.47 13.52 24.77
N LYS A 13 17.65 14.31 23.71
CA LYS A 13 16.64 14.42 22.69
C LYS A 13 16.52 13.02 22.13
N MET A 14 15.78 12.17 22.86
CA MET A 14 15.31 10.92 22.32
C MET A 14 14.76 11.25 20.94
N ALA A 15 15.52 10.86 19.92
CA ALA A 15 15.09 11.04 18.55
C ALA A 15 13.62 10.58 18.50
N GLU A 16 12.73 11.51 18.17
CA GLU A 16 11.30 11.28 18.21
C GLU A 16 11.04 9.94 17.53
N MET A 17 10.60 8.95 18.31
CA MET A 17 10.49 7.57 17.79
C MET A 17 9.65 7.62 16.51
N TYR A 18 10.17 7.03 15.44
CA TYR A 18 9.49 6.99 14.15
C TYR A 18 8.06 6.47 14.32
N ASN A 19 7.09 7.35 14.12
CA ASN A 19 5.67 7.03 14.18
C ASN A 19 5.15 6.75 12.77
N HIS A 20 5.18 5.48 12.37
CA HIS A 20 4.73 5.07 11.05
C HIS A 20 3.28 5.48 10.75
N HIS A 21 2.37 5.40 11.72
CA HIS A 21 0.98 5.78 11.51
C HIS A 21 0.80 7.24 11.06
N THR A 22 1.58 8.14 11.63
CA THR A 22 1.54 9.57 11.26
C THR A 22 2.21 9.80 9.91
N VAL A 23 3.38 9.19 9.71
CA VAL A 23 4.18 9.35 8.48
C VAL A 23 3.46 8.76 7.28
N GLU A 24 2.91 7.56 7.40
CA GLU A 24 2.21 6.89 6.33
C GLU A 24 0.97 7.66 5.88
N LYS A 25 0.12 8.09 6.80
CA LYS A 25 -1.07 8.89 6.48
C LYS A 25 -0.71 10.19 5.77
N LYS A 26 0.34 10.87 6.24
CA LYS A 26 0.86 12.10 5.61
C LYS A 26 1.25 11.84 4.15
N TRP A 27 2.06 10.81 3.91
CA TRP A 27 2.56 10.52 2.57
C TRP A 27 1.50 9.98 1.63
N GLN A 28 0.59 9.12 2.11
CA GLN A 28 -0.54 8.65 1.33
C GLN A 28 -1.38 9.84 0.83
N LYS A 29 -1.68 10.79 1.71
CA LYS A 29 -2.41 11.99 1.31
C LYS A 29 -1.65 12.82 0.26
N ILE A 30 -0.37 13.04 0.44
CA ILE A 30 0.47 13.79 -0.52
C ILE A 30 0.46 13.08 -1.89
N TRP A 31 0.65 11.78 -1.92
CA TRP A 31 0.66 11.00 -3.16
C TRP A 31 -0.68 11.03 -3.89
N ASP A 32 -1.78 11.03 -3.16
CA ASP A 32 -3.12 11.14 -3.75
C ASP A 32 -3.38 12.55 -4.31
N ASP A 33 -3.06 13.58 -3.55
CA ASP A 33 -3.24 14.98 -3.95
C ASP A 33 -2.39 15.32 -5.19
N GLU A 34 -1.13 14.91 -5.21
CA GLU A 34 -0.17 15.15 -6.29
C GLU A 34 -0.30 14.16 -7.45
N LYS A 35 -1.10 13.12 -7.29
CA LYS A 35 -1.21 12.01 -8.26
C LYS A 35 0.16 11.42 -8.61
N ALA A 36 1.02 11.26 -7.59
CA ALA A 36 2.44 10.92 -7.74
C ALA A 36 2.72 9.64 -8.54
N PHE A 37 1.76 8.72 -8.58
CA PHE A 37 1.88 7.44 -9.28
C PHE A 37 1.06 7.37 -10.57
N LYS A 38 0.48 8.49 -11.01
CA LYS A 38 -0.30 8.54 -12.23
C LYS A 38 0.58 8.22 -13.45
N THR A 39 0.06 7.36 -14.31
CA THR A 39 0.67 7.09 -15.60
C THR A 39 0.16 8.11 -16.60
N GLU A 40 1.08 8.72 -17.34
CA GLU A 40 0.72 9.73 -18.34
C GLU A 40 0.66 9.12 -19.74
N ASN A 41 -0.15 9.73 -20.63
CA ASN A 41 -0.17 9.40 -22.04
C ASN A 41 1.01 10.07 -22.77
N ASP A 42 2.20 9.97 -22.17
CA ASP A 42 3.44 10.51 -22.72
C ASP A 42 4.23 9.40 -23.44
N TYR A 43 4.34 9.54 -24.75
CA TYR A 43 5.03 8.57 -25.60
C TYR A 43 6.52 8.91 -25.80
N THR A 44 7.00 10.01 -25.22
CA THR A 44 8.40 10.42 -25.29
C THR A 44 9.26 9.71 -24.26
N LYS A 45 8.66 9.22 -23.16
CA LYS A 45 9.34 8.48 -22.10
C LYS A 45 9.30 6.99 -22.37
N PRO A 46 10.36 6.26 -21.99
CA PRO A 46 10.35 4.80 -22.05
C PRO A 46 9.25 4.26 -21.12
N LYS A 47 8.52 3.27 -21.59
CA LYS A 47 7.40 2.67 -20.86
C LYS A 47 7.86 1.50 -20.01
N PHE A 48 7.27 1.36 -18.85
CA PHE A 48 7.43 0.19 -17.99
C PHE A 48 6.08 -0.24 -17.43
N TYR A 49 5.71 -1.49 -17.67
CA TYR A 49 4.48 -2.07 -17.16
C TYR A 49 4.82 -3.11 -16.10
N ALA A 50 4.44 -2.83 -14.85
CA ALA A 50 4.53 -3.76 -13.72
C ALA A 50 3.19 -4.45 -13.54
N LEU A 51 3.14 -5.75 -13.75
CA LEU A 51 1.92 -6.55 -13.66
C LEU A 51 1.98 -7.46 -12.43
N VAL A 52 0.95 -7.38 -11.59
CA VAL A 52 0.71 -8.28 -10.46
C VAL A 52 -0.73 -8.77 -10.49
N GLU A 53 -0.99 -9.95 -9.95
CA GLU A 53 -2.33 -10.45 -9.79
C GLU A 53 -3.16 -9.56 -8.85
N PHE A 54 -4.39 -9.28 -9.25
CA PHE A 54 -5.34 -8.59 -8.39
C PHE A 54 -5.90 -9.56 -7.35
N PRO A 55 -6.06 -9.14 -6.09
CA PRO A 55 -6.64 -10.01 -5.08
C PRO A 55 -8.12 -10.22 -5.32
N TYR A 56 -8.61 -11.43 -5.03
CA TYR A 56 -10.04 -11.69 -4.92
C TYR A 56 -10.58 -10.96 -3.68
N PRO A 57 -11.68 -10.20 -3.79
CA PRO A 57 -12.35 -9.61 -2.63
C PRO A 57 -13.19 -10.68 -1.90
N SER A 58 -12.59 -11.82 -1.61
CA SER A 58 -13.18 -12.96 -0.92
C SER A 58 -12.56 -13.13 0.47
N GLY A 59 -13.37 -13.43 1.47
CA GLY A 59 -12.89 -13.69 2.82
C GLY A 59 -12.62 -12.43 3.64
N GLN A 60 -11.73 -12.55 4.63
CA GLN A 60 -11.61 -11.56 5.70
C GLN A 60 -10.50 -10.51 5.52
N GLY A 61 -9.75 -10.58 4.47
CA GLY A 61 -8.64 -9.66 4.21
C GLY A 61 -7.53 -10.31 3.37
N LEU A 62 -6.42 -9.59 3.23
CA LEU A 62 -5.22 -10.09 2.59
C LEU A 62 -4.50 -11.04 3.55
N HIS A 63 -3.84 -12.05 3.01
CA HIS A 63 -2.92 -12.90 3.76
C HIS A 63 -1.46 -12.55 3.42
N VAL A 64 -0.52 -13.05 4.20
CA VAL A 64 0.93 -12.76 4.07
C VAL A 64 1.53 -13.05 2.68
N GLY A 65 0.87 -13.87 1.86
CA GLY A 65 1.27 -14.11 0.47
C GLY A 65 1.05 -12.91 -0.46
N HIS A 66 0.12 -12.00 -0.15
CA HIS A 66 -0.18 -10.84 -0.98
C HIS A 66 0.89 -9.73 -0.88
N PRO A 67 1.36 -9.32 0.31
CA PRO A 67 2.38 -8.27 0.42
C PRO A 67 3.66 -8.61 -0.32
N ARG A 68 4.05 -9.86 -0.40
CA ARG A 68 5.31 -10.29 -1.04
C ARG A 68 5.45 -9.81 -2.48
N PRO A 69 4.57 -10.18 -3.45
CA PRO A 69 4.66 -9.70 -4.81
C PRO A 69 4.36 -8.20 -4.93
N TYR A 70 3.42 -7.67 -4.12
CA TYR A 70 3.05 -6.27 -4.18
C TYR A 70 4.19 -5.36 -3.78
N THR A 71 4.87 -5.67 -2.68
CA THR A 71 6.04 -4.90 -2.22
C THR A 71 7.20 -5.01 -3.21
N ALA A 72 7.49 -6.21 -3.71
CA ALA A 72 8.57 -6.41 -4.67
C ALA A 72 8.37 -5.58 -5.95
N LEU A 73 7.15 -5.59 -6.49
CA LEU A 73 6.83 -4.81 -7.69
C LEU A 73 6.72 -3.31 -7.42
N ASP A 74 6.27 -2.89 -6.24
CA ASP A 74 6.26 -1.47 -5.85
C ASP A 74 7.69 -0.90 -5.81
N ILE A 75 8.64 -1.64 -5.23
CA ILE A 75 10.06 -1.26 -5.23
C ILE A 75 10.59 -1.09 -6.65
N VAL A 76 10.30 -2.05 -7.53
CA VAL A 76 10.74 -1.98 -8.94
C VAL A 76 10.06 -0.82 -9.66
N ALA A 77 8.76 -0.62 -9.47
CA ALA A 77 8.00 0.46 -10.09
C ALA A 77 8.52 1.85 -9.65
N ARG A 78 8.80 2.03 -8.37
CA ARG A 78 9.40 3.26 -7.83
C ARG A 78 10.79 3.51 -8.41
N LYS A 79 11.65 2.49 -8.43
CA LYS A 79 12.97 2.57 -9.08
C LYS A 79 12.85 3.01 -10.54
N ARG A 80 11.93 2.44 -11.30
CA ARG A 80 11.74 2.81 -12.72
C ARG A 80 11.24 4.25 -12.87
N ARG A 81 10.35 4.74 -12.02
CA ARG A 81 9.96 6.15 -12.02
C ARG A 81 11.15 7.07 -11.76
N MET A 82 12.00 6.75 -10.79
CA MET A 82 13.21 7.51 -10.50
C MET A 82 14.21 7.52 -11.68
N GLN A 83 14.17 6.49 -12.53
CA GLN A 83 14.96 6.40 -13.75
C GLN A 83 14.31 7.12 -14.95
N GLY A 84 13.20 7.81 -14.76
CA GLY A 84 12.53 8.56 -15.83
C GLY A 84 11.54 7.77 -16.69
N TYR A 85 11.23 6.52 -16.34
CA TYR A 85 10.22 5.75 -17.05
C TYR A 85 8.81 6.23 -16.78
N ASN A 86 7.95 6.14 -17.77
CA ASN A 86 6.49 6.24 -17.58
C ASN A 86 5.98 4.86 -17.15
N VAL A 87 5.66 4.75 -15.86
CA VAL A 87 5.37 3.45 -15.22
C VAL A 87 3.88 3.26 -15.04
N LEU A 88 3.36 2.17 -15.58
CA LEU A 88 2.02 1.66 -15.28
C LEU A 88 2.13 0.51 -14.27
N TYR A 89 1.66 0.74 -13.06
CA TYR A 89 1.50 -0.29 -12.02
C TYR A 89 0.06 -0.26 -11.52
N PRO A 90 -0.87 -0.90 -12.25
CA PRO A 90 -2.28 -0.90 -11.87
C PRO A 90 -2.53 -1.82 -10.70
N MET A 91 -3.49 -1.44 -9.85
CA MET A 91 -4.02 -2.26 -8.78
C MET A 91 -5.55 -2.21 -8.82
N GLY A 92 -6.18 -3.35 -8.61
CA GLY A 92 -7.62 -3.48 -8.65
C GLY A 92 -8.10 -4.70 -7.87
N TRP A 93 -9.25 -5.21 -8.27
CA TRP A 93 -9.90 -6.36 -7.66
C TRP A 93 -10.24 -7.38 -8.73
N ASP A 94 -9.89 -8.64 -8.50
CA ASP A 94 -10.48 -9.76 -9.24
C ASP A 94 -11.86 -10.04 -8.63
N ALA A 95 -12.85 -9.28 -9.11
CA ALA A 95 -14.17 -9.24 -8.49
C ALA A 95 -15.12 -10.36 -8.97
N PHE A 96 -14.70 -11.13 -9.98
CA PHE A 96 -15.47 -12.20 -10.58
C PHE A 96 -14.75 -13.52 -10.35
N GLY A 97 -15.36 -14.41 -9.54
CA GLY A 97 -14.74 -15.70 -9.31
C GLY A 97 -15.51 -16.57 -8.34
N LEU A 98 -15.27 -17.87 -8.42
CA LEU A 98 -15.92 -18.91 -7.62
C LEU A 98 -15.89 -18.65 -6.10
N PRO A 99 -14.82 -18.11 -5.49
CA PRO A 99 -14.82 -17.89 -4.04
C PRO A 99 -15.94 -16.96 -3.57
N THR A 100 -16.18 -15.85 -4.25
CA THR A 100 -17.26 -14.94 -3.92
C THR A 100 -18.63 -15.50 -4.27
N GLU A 101 -18.75 -16.18 -5.41
CA GLU A 101 -19.99 -16.80 -5.85
C GLU A 101 -20.43 -17.94 -4.93
N ASN A 102 -19.52 -18.83 -4.57
CA ASN A 102 -19.81 -19.92 -3.63
C ASN A 102 -20.23 -19.39 -2.25
N TYR A 103 -19.55 -18.32 -1.76
CA TYR A 103 -19.96 -17.67 -0.54
C TYR A 103 -21.37 -17.07 -0.64
N ALA A 104 -21.67 -16.42 -1.75
CA ALA A 104 -22.96 -15.79 -2.01
C ALA A 104 -24.10 -16.83 -2.05
N ILE A 105 -23.89 -17.96 -2.74
CA ILE A 105 -24.83 -19.09 -2.81
C ILE A 105 -25.08 -19.64 -1.40
N LYS A 106 -24.01 -19.94 -0.67
CA LYS A 106 -24.10 -20.52 0.69
C LYS A 106 -24.87 -19.62 1.65
N ASN A 107 -24.69 -18.31 1.54
CA ASN A 107 -25.30 -17.34 2.44
C ASN A 107 -26.58 -16.71 1.87
N LYS A 108 -27.04 -17.13 0.69
CA LYS A 108 -28.25 -16.62 0.01
C LYS A 108 -28.22 -15.08 -0.17
N VAL A 109 -27.06 -14.53 -0.53
CA VAL A 109 -26.87 -13.11 -0.80
C VAL A 109 -26.37 -12.92 -2.23
N HIS A 110 -26.57 -11.72 -2.79
CA HIS A 110 -26.11 -11.44 -4.16
C HIS A 110 -24.58 -11.23 -4.16
N PRO A 111 -23.82 -11.84 -5.11
CA PRO A 111 -22.35 -11.70 -5.18
C PRO A 111 -21.86 -10.24 -5.18
N LYS A 112 -22.55 -9.35 -5.87
CA LYS A 112 -22.26 -7.92 -5.91
C LYS A 112 -22.18 -7.29 -4.51
N GLU A 113 -23.10 -7.64 -3.62
CA GLU A 113 -23.13 -7.10 -2.26
C GLU A 113 -21.97 -7.65 -1.43
N VAL A 114 -21.62 -8.92 -1.60
CA VAL A 114 -20.45 -9.54 -0.98
C VAL A 114 -19.18 -8.82 -1.42
N THR A 115 -19.00 -8.66 -2.73
CA THR A 115 -17.85 -7.97 -3.31
C THR A 115 -17.73 -6.54 -2.77
N LYS A 116 -18.82 -5.77 -2.80
CA LYS A 116 -18.82 -4.39 -2.30
C LYS A 116 -18.41 -4.27 -0.84
N LYS A 117 -18.97 -5.15 0.00
CA LYS A 117 -18.65 -5.20 1.44
C LYS A 117 -17.19 -5.57 1.68
N ASN A 118 -16.70 -6.58 0.97
CA ASN A 118 -15.32 -7.05 1.13
C ASN A 118 -14.32 -6.01 0.61
N VAL A 119 -14.56 -5.38 -0.54
CA VAL A 119 -13.72 -4.28 -1.05
C VAL A 119 -13.62 -3.13 -0.05
N ALA A 120 -14.76 -2.72 0.55
CA ALA A 120 -14.75 -1.69 1.58
C ALA A 120 -13.90 -2.09 2.79
N ARG A 121 -14.03 -3.34 3.24
CA ARG A 121 -13.23 -3.89 4.33
C ARG A 121 -11.73 -3.92 4.01
N PHE A 122 -11.35 -4.40 2.82
CA PHE A 122 -9.96 -4.43 2.39
C PHE A 122 -9.35 -3.03 2.32
N LYS A 123 -10.12 -2.03 1.86
CA LYS A 123 -9.66 -0.63 1.85
C LYS A 123 -9.43 -0.09 3.26
N ASN A 124 -10.31 -0.43 4.21
CA ASN A 124 -10.17 -0.03 5.60
C ASN A 124 -8.99 -0.72 6.28
N ASN A 125 -8.78 -2.01 6.01
CA ASN A 125 -7.65 -2.75 6.55
C ASN A 125 -6.30 -2.21 6.03
N ARG A 126 -6.24 -1.73 4.79
CA ARG A 126 -5.03 -1.04 4.29
C ARG A 126 -4.62 0.17 5.12
N VAL A 127 -5.58 0.84 5.75
CA VAL A 127 -5.29 1.97 6.65
C VAL A 127 -4.75 1.48 8.00
N ASN A 128 -5.12 0.26 8.41
CA ASN A 128 -4.77 -0.30 9.72
C ASN A 128 -3.61 -1.33 9.66
N GLU A 129 -3.33 -1.90 8.50
CA GLU A 129 -2.36 -3.00 8.29
C GLU A 129 -1.27 -2.65 7.26
N ALA A 130 -1.16 -1.41 6.82
CA ALA A 130 0.01 -0.93 6.06
C ALA A 130 1.28 -0.90 6.93
N ALA A 131 1.22 -1.59 8.06
CA ALA A 131 2.30 -1.85 9.00
C ALA A 131 2.81 -3.29 8.85
N LEU A 132 2.95 -3.78 7.62
CA LEU A 132 3.70 -5.01 7.31
C LEU A 132 4.68 -4.75 6.20
#